data_74f36aecea1935868771181ed63620fc
#
_entry.id   74f36aecea1935868771181ed63620fc
#
_cell.length_a   1.000
_cell.length_b   1.000
_cell.length_c   1.000
_cell.angle_alpha   90.00
_cell.angle_beta   90.00
_cell.angle_gamma   90.00
#
_symmetry.space_group_name_H-M   'P 1'
#
loop_
_entity.id
_entity.type
_entity.pdbx_description
1 polymer ?
#
loop_
_entity_poly.entity_id
_entity_poly.type
_entity_poly.pdbx_seq_one_letter_code
_entity_poly.pdbx_strand_id
1 'polypeptide(L)'
;MPQSQGTGPGVITPDGCAVDFYAMLPDFGEPAIVHEAAGSGAAILELGCGAGRVTHPLIALGHPVVAVDESPEMLAYVRDAETVCARIQDLALGRRFGAVLLASHLINTDDETRRVFLEACRRHVADDGCVIIQQHSPEWFATATDSEVTRDGLILRLRDVTRPAPNLISATAEYVAGDQRWTQTFTTTRLDEAELAAALAAAGLRLDRYLTEDRSWLRAVPVIGSG
;
A
#
# COMPACT_ATOMS: atom_id res chain seq x y z
N MET A 1 -17.03 -8.09 -0.08
CA MET A 1 -16.63 -7.10 -1.10
C MET A 1 -16.65 -7.75 -2.47
N PRO A 2 -17.10 -7.09 -3.56
CA PRO A 2 -16.81 -7.59 -4.90
C PRO A 2 -15.30 -7.73 -5.04
N GLN A 3 -14.85 -8.86 -5.54
CA GLN A 3 -13.41 -9.09 -5.78
C GLN A 3 -12.93 -8.09 -6.82
N SER A 4 -11.78 -7.50 -6.59
CA SER A 4 -11.07 -6.71 -7.60
C SER A 4 -10.85 -7.59 -8.83
N GLN A 5 -11.13 -7.04 -10.01
CA GLN A 5 -10.97 -7.76 -11.28
C GLN A 5 -10.14 -6.91 -12.23
N GLY A 6 -9.14 -7.51 -12.84
CA GLY A 6 -8.30 -6.87 -13.83
C GLY A 6 -8.47 -7.47 -15.23
N THR A 7 -8.22 -6.66 -16.26
CA THR A 7 -8.16 -7.11 -17.65
C THR A 7 -7.00 -6.41 -18.36
N GLY A 8 -6.52 -7.01 -19.45
CA GLY A 8 -5.48 -6.45 -20.30
C GLY A 8 -4.44 -7.47 -20.69
N PRO A 9 -3.44 -7.08 -21.47
CA PRO A 9 -2.36 -7.98 -21.87
C PRO A 9 -1.47 -8.39 -20.67
N GLY A 10 -0.81 -9.53 -20.81
CA GLY A 10 0.11 -10.06 -19.81
C GLY A 10 -0.58 -10.73 -18.62
N VAL A 11 0.15 -10.85 -17.52
CA VAL A 11 -0.33 -11.50 -16.29
C VAL A 11 -1.15 -10.52 -15.46
N ILE A 12 -2.29 -10.98 -14.99
CA ILE A 12 -3.14 -10.26 -14.03
C ILE A 12 -3.11 -11.04 -12.71
N THR A 13 -2.80 -10.37 -11.62
CA THR A 13 -2.77 -10.96 -10.29
C THR A 13 -4.18 -11.28 -9.77
N PRO A 14 -4.33 -12.11 -8.73
CA PRO A 14 -5.65 -12.45 -8.18
C PRO A 14 -6.46 -11.24 -7.69
N ASP A 15 -5.80 -10.17 -7.26
CA ASP A 15 -6.41 -8.90 -6.86
C ASP A 15 -6.63 -7.91 -8.03
N GLY A 16 -6.35 -8.36 -9.27
CA GLY A 16 -6.63 -7.61 -10.50
C GLY A 16 -5.53 -6.66 -10.96
N CYS A 17 -4.35 -6.67 -10.35
CA CYS A 17 -3.22 -5.82 -10.78
C CYS A 17 -2.57 -6.37 -12.06
N ALA A 18 -2.29 -5.49 -13.03
CA ALA A 18 -1.60 -5.83 -14.27
C ALA A 18 -0.08 -5.79 -14.06
N VAL A 19 0.58 -6.95 -14.03
CA VAL A 19 2.01 -7.08 -13.72
C VAL A 19 2.85 -6.20 -14.63
N ASP A 20 2.65 -6.28 -15.95
CA ASP A 20 3.44 -5.51 -16.93
C ASP A 20 3.28 -4.01 -16.75
N PHE A 21 2.07 -3.53 -16.39
CA PHE A 21 1.85 -2.13 -16.13
C PHE A 21 2.53 -1.68 -14.83
N TYR A 22 2.38 -2.44 -13.75
CA TYR A 22 3.00 -2.11 -12.46
C TYR A 22 4.52 -2.12 -12.52
N ALA A 23 5.13 -2.94 -13.39
CA ALA A 23 6.57 -2.94 -13.63
C ALA A 23 7.08 -1.68 -14.34
N MET A 24 6.20 -0.94 -15.04
CA MET A 24 6.52 0.33 -15.71
C MET A 24 6.19 1.56 -14.85
N LEU A 25 5.39 1.39 -13.80
CA LEU A 25 4.86 2.51 -13.02
C LEU A 25 5.98 3.19 -12.21
N PRO A 26 6.23 4.51 -12.40
CA PRO A 26 7.22 5.22 -11.59
C PRO A 26 6.74 5.39 -10.15
N ASP A 27 7.63 5.73 -9.24
CA ASP A 27 7.22 6.22 -7.93
C ASP A 27 6.62 7.64 -8.04
N PHE A 28 5.79 8.00 -7.06
CA PHE A 28 5.13 9.30 -6.99
C PHE A 28 5.61 10.10 -5.76
N GLY A 29 6.84 9.82 -5.29
CA GLY A 29 7.45 10.48 -4.13
C GLY A 29 7.32 9.67 -2.83
N GLU A 30 6.68 8.50 -2.87
CA GLU A 30 6.52 7.64 -1.70
C GLU A 30 7.85 7.28 -1.03
N PRO A 31 8.96 6.96 -1.77
CA PRO A 31 10.21 6.58 -1.15
C PRO A 31 10.80 7.67 -0.26
N ALA A 32 10.63 8.96 -0.62
CA ALA A 32 11.12 10.07 0.19
C ALA A 32 10.36 10.18 1.51
N ILE A 33 9.03 10.02 1.49
CA ILE A 33 8.18 10.02 2.69
C ILE A 33 8.58 8.87 3.62
N VAL A 34 8.77 7.68 3.04
CA VAL A 34 9.15 6.48 3.81
C VAL A 34 10.54 6.64 4.42
N HIS A 35 11.52 7.13 3.65
CA HIS A 35 12.89 7.37 4.12
C HIS A 35 12.92 8.32 5.32
N GLU A 36 12.23 9.46 5.22
CA GLU A 36 12.15 10.44 6.30
C GLU A 36 11.48 9.85 7.56
N ALA A 37 10.40 9.10 7.38
CA ALA A 37 9.65 8.54 8.50
C ALA A 37 10.36 7.37 9.19
N ALA A 38 11.07 6.52 8.43
CA ALA A 38 11.80 5.37 8.95
C ALA A 38 13.13 5.74 9.59
N GLY A 39 13.76 6.81 9.11
CA GLY A 39 15.13 7.19 9.46
C GLY A 39 16.18 6.41 8.66
N SER A 40 17.34 7.04 8.42
CA SER A 40 18.40 6.51 7.56
C SER A 40 18.86 5.11 7.99
N GLY A 41 18.99 4.19 7.03
CA GLY A 41 19.51 2.84 7.25
C GLY A 41 18.57 1.90 8.00
N ALA A 42 17.35 2.31 8.35
CA ALA A 42 16.37 1.43 8.98
C ALA A 42 16.07 0.22 8.07
N ALA A 43 16.04 -0.98 8.64
CA ALA A 43 15.56 -2.15 7.94
C ALA A 43 14.03 -2.06 7.76
N ILE A 44 13.58 -2.20 6.51
CA ILE A 44 12.17 -2.02 6.11
C ILE A 44 11.58 -3.36 5.68
N LEU A 45 10.39 -3.67 6.18
CA LEU A 45 9.52 -4.70 5.63
C LEU A 45 8.45 -4.02 4.79
N GLU A 46 8.43 -4.27 3.50
CA GLU A 46 7.42 -3.73 2.58
C GLU A 46 6.36 -4.81 2.29
N LEU A 47 5.11 -4.53 2.64
CA LEU A 47 3.97 -5.42 2.48
C LEU A 47 3.19 -5.05 1.21
N GLY A 48 3.05 -5.98 0.27
CA GLY A 48 2.44 -5.73 -1.04
C GLY A 48 3.36 -4.89 -1.93
N CYS A 49 4.62 -5.31 -2.09
CA CYS A 49 5.64 -4.53 -2.81
C CYS A 49 5.40 -4.44 -4.32
N GLY A 50 4.53 -5.30 -4.88
CA GLY A 50 4.32 -5.41 -6.31
C GLY A 50 5.64 -5.66 -7.06
N ALA A 51 5.83 -4.94 -8.15
CA ALA A 51 7.03 -5.02 -8.99
C ALA A 51 8.25 -4.23 -8.45
N GLY A 52 8.19 -3.73 -7.20
CA GLY A 52 9.31 -3.06 -6.54
C GLY A 52 9.40 -1.55 -6.80
N ARG A 53 8.32 -0.91 -7.17
CA ARG A 53 8.24 0.52 -7.46
C ARG A 53 8.73 1.41 -6.31
N VAL A 54 8.47 1.01 -5.08
CA VAL A 54 8.95 1.70 -3.86
C VAL A 54 10.20 1.01 -3.31
N THR A 55 10.29 -0.31 -3.43
CA THR A 55 11.44 -1.13 -2.98
C THR A 55 12.77 -0.61 -3.53
N HIS A 56 12.89 -0.47 -4.86
CA HIS A 56 14.18 -0.11 -5.49
C HIS A 56 14.71 1.27 -5.07
N PRO A 57 13.88 2.34 -5.05
CA PRO A 57 14.34 3.63 -4.54
C PRO A 57 14.71 3.60 -3.05
N LEU A 58 14.02 2.81 -2.21
CA LEU A 58 14.38 2.67 -0.80
C LEU A 58 15.74 2.00 -0.62
N ILE A 59 16.06 0.99 -1.43
CA ILE A 59 17.40 0.38 -1.46
C ILE A 59 18.46 1.40 -1.88
N ALA A 60 18.17 2.19 -2.93
CA ALA A 60 19.07 3.25 -3.39
C ALA A 60 19.31 4.34 -2.32
N LEU A 61 18.34 4.54 -1.41
CA LEU A 61 18.46 5.42 -0.23
C LEU A 61 19.19 4.75 0.95
N GLY A 62 19.66 3.50 0.79
CA GLY A 62 20.48 2.80 1.78
C GLY A 62 19.68 1.98 2.81
N HIS A 63 18.43 1.66 2.54
CA HIS A 63 17.63 0.78 3.40
C HIS A 63 17.81 -0.69 3.01
N PRO A 64 18.09 -1.60 3.96
CA PRO A 64 17.84 -3.02 3.76
C PRO A 64 16.32 -3.26 3.67
N VAL A 65 15.84 -3.82 2.55
CA VAL A 65 14.41 -4.06 2.33
C VAL A 65 14.12 -5.54 2.20
N VAL A 66 13.09 -6.00 2.90
CA VAL A 66 12.43 -7.28 2.65
C VAL A 66 11.09 -6.98 1.98
N ALA A 67 10.95 -7.43 0.74
CA ALA A 67 9.83 -7.16 -0.14
C ALA A 67 8.87 -8.36 -0.17
N VAL A 68 7.63 -8.16 0.25
CA VAL A 68 6.61 -9.21 0.32
C VAL A 68 5.51 -8.93 -0.69
N ASP A 69 5.18 -9.93 -1.49
CA ASP A 69 4.01 -9.92 -2.38
C ASP A 69 3.47 -11.34 -2.54
N GLU A 70 2.17 -11.49 -2.83
CA GLU A 70 1.59 -12.81 -3.07
C GLU A 70 1.81 -13.30 -4.51
N SER A 71 2.14 -12.38 -5.45
CA SER A 71 2.38 -12.71 -6.84
C SER A 71 3.88 -12.96 -7.11
N PRO A 72 4.27 -14.19 -7.47
CA PRO A 72 5.64 -14.47 -7.88
C PRO A 72 6.02 -13.72 -9.17
N GLU A 73 5.06 -13.39 -10.02
CA GLU A 73 5.28 -12.62 -11.24
C GLU A 73 5.64 -11.16 -10.93
N MET A 74 5.02 -10.56 -9.91
CA MET A 74 5.41 -9.24 -9.41
C MET A 74 6.82 -9.29 -8.82
N LEU A 75 7.11 -10.26 -7.96
CA LEU A 75 8.41 -10.43 -7.32
C LEU A 75 9.54 -10.69 -8.29
N ALA A 76 9.26 -11.24 -9.49
CA ALA A 76 10.27 -11.43 -10.52
C ALA A 76 10.91 -10.12 -11.04
N TYR A 77 10.26 -8.98 -10.82
CA TYR A 77 10.81 -7.65 -11.14
C TYR A 77 11.63 -7.04 -10.00
N VAL A 78 11.48 -7.53 -8.76
CA VAL A 78 12.20 -7.01 -7.60
C VAL A 78 13.66 -7.45 -7.65
N ARG A 79 14.59 -6.49 -7.48
CA ARG A 79 16.03 -6.70 -7.49
C ARG A 79 16.66 -6.13 -6.23
N ASP A 80 17.78 -6.70 -5.85
CA ASP A 80 18.65 -6.24 -4.75
C ASP A 80 17.93 -6.21 -3.37
N ALA A 81 16.77 -6.88 -3.24
CA ALA A 81 16.04 -7.09 -2.01
C ALA A 81 15.87 -8.59 -1.70
N GLU A 82 15.72 -8.91 -0.43
CA GLU A 82 15.17 -10.20 -0.04
C GLU A 82 13.67 -10.21 -0.40
N THR A 83 13.24 -11.20 -1.20
CA THR A 83 11.83 -11.34 -1.59
C THR A 83 11.16 -12.50 -0.86
N VAL A 84 9.90 -12.30 -0.47
CA VAL A 84 9.08 -13.33 0.18
C VAL A 84 7.74 -13.41 -0.56
N CYS A 85 7.48 -14.54 -1.21
CA CYS A 85 6.20 -14.80 -1.85
C CYS A 85 5.21 -15.32 -0.82
N ALA A 86 4.37 -14.43 -0.31
CA ALA A 86 3.38 -14.75 0.73
C ALA A 86 2.26 -13.73 0.75
N ARG A 87 1.08 -14.17 1.20
CA ARG A 87 -0.01 -13.26 1.54
C ARG A 87 0.30 -12.55 2.86
N ILE A 88 -0.07 -11.28 2.97
CA ILE A 88 0.21 -10.45 4.17
C ILE A 88 -0.35 -11.09 5.44
N GLN A 89 -1.57 -11.62 5.39
CA GLN A 89 -2.22 -12.25 6.54
C GLN A 89 -1.50 -13.51 7.05
N ASP A 90 -0.83 -14.23 6.16
CA ASP A 90 -0.16 -15.51 6.47
C ASP A 90 1.33 -15.32 6.81
N LEU A 91 1.82 -14.07 6.73
CA LEU A 91 3.24 -13.76 6.91
C LEU A 91 3.70 -13.96 8.36
N ALA A 92 4.77 -14.75 8.55
CA ALA A 92 5.41 -14.99 9.84
C ALA A 92 6.92 -15.15 9.66
N LEU A 93 7.66 -14.04 9.61
CA LEU A 93 9.12 -14.07 9.36
C LEU A 93 9.96 -14.38 10.60
N GLY A 94 9.37 -14.37 11.80
CA GLY A 94 10.11 -14.64 13.05
C GLY A 94 11.12 -13.55 13.41
N ARG A 95 11.11 -12.42 12.73
CA ARG A 95 12.00 -11.27 12.97
C ARG A 95 11.22 -9.94 12.88
N ARG A 96 11.79 -8.88 13.44
CA ARG A 96 11.19 -7.56 13.47
C ARG A 96 12.05 -6.54 12.73
N PHE A 97 11.43 -5.45 12.32
CA PHE A 97 12.00 -4.41 11.46
C PHE A 97 11.87 -3.04 12.13
N GLY A 98 12.81 -2.15 11.83
CA GLY A 98 12.74 -0.75 12.26
C GLY A 98 11.55 -0.01 11.66
N ALA A 99 11.15 -0.38 10.43
CA ALA A 99 9.92 0.11 9.81
C ALA A 99 9.17 -1.00 9.08
N VAL A 100 7.84 -0.94 9.11
CA VAL A 100 6.94 -1.76 8.29
C VAL A 100 6.13 -0.84 7.41
N LEU A 101 6.15 -1.05 6.09
CA LEU A 101 5.44 -0.25 5.11
C LEU A 101 4.17 -0.98 4.65
N LEU A 102 3.03 -0.32 4.78
CA LEU A 102 1.73 -0.73 4.24
C LEU A 102 1.24 0.39 3.30
N ALA A 103 1.69 0.36 2.05
CA ALA A 103 1.41 1.38 1.05
C ALA A 103 0.23 1.01 0.13
N SER A 104 0.10 1.73 -0.99
CA SER A 104 -0.88 1.46 -2.06
C SER A 104 -2.32 1.37 -1.58
N HIS A 105 -2.65 2.15 -0.55
CA HIS A 105 -4.00 2.23 0.04
C HIS A 105 -4.55 0.90 0.59
N LEU A 106 -3.67 -0.07 0.88
CA LEU A 106 -4.06 -1.39 1.39
C LEU A 106 -4.87 -1.32 2.69
N ILE A 107 -4.70 -0.26 3.48
CA ILE A 107 -5.52 -0.02 4.68
C ILE A 107 -6.99 0.29 4.36
N ASN A 108 -7.28 0.81 3.15
CA ASN A 108 -8.61 1.23 2.73
C ASN A 108 -9.45 0.06 2.18
N THR A 109 -9.36 -1.07 2.80
CA THR A 109 -10.08 -2.32 2.51
C THR A 109 -11.22 -2.55 3.50
N ASP A 110 -11.86 -3.72 3.47
CA ASP A 110 -12.86 -4.11 4.48
C ASP A 110 -12.24 -4.32 5.86
N ASP A 111 -13.06 -4.29 6.89
CA ASP A 111 -12.63 -4.29 8.29
C ASP A 111 -11.84 -5.56 8.67
N GLU A 112 -12.24 -6.73 8.14
CA GLU A 112 -11.56 -7.99 8.43
C GLU A 112 -10.17 -8.04 7.79
N THR A 113 -10.06 -7.69 6.52
CA THR A 113 -8.78 -7.62 5.80
C THR A 113 -7.85 -6.58 6.43
N ARG A 114 -8.39 -5.41 6.76
CA ARG A 114 -7.65 -4.34 7.45
C ARG A 114 -7.09 -4.82 8.78
N ARG A 115 -7.92 -5.48 9.58
CA ARG A 115 -7.51 -6.03 10.88
C ARG A 115 -6.30 -6.95 10.74
N VAL A 116 -6.36 -7.92 9.84
CA VAL A 116 -5.27 -8.88 9.67
C VAL A 116 -4.00 -8.25 9.09
N PHE A 117 -4.13 -7.21 8.26
CA PHE A 117 -2.98 -6.46 7.74
C PHE A 117 -2.29 -5.66 8.86
N LEU A 118 -3.05 -4.98 9.71
CA LEU A 118 -2.49 -4.25 10.85
C LEU A 118 -1.87 -5.18 11.90
N GLU A 119 -2.46 -6.35 12.13
CA GLU A 119 -1.87 -7.39 12.98
C GLU A 119 -0.54 -7.91 12.40
N ALA A 120 -0.45 -8.09 11.07
CA ALA A 120 0.80 -8.43 10.41
C ALA A 120 1.85 -7.31 10.57
N CYS A 121 1.46 -6.05 10.43
CA CYS A 121 2.34 -4.91 10.70
C CYS A 121 2.85 -4.96 12.16
N ARG A 122 1.95 -5.12 13.14
CA ARG A 122 2.33 -5.16 14.57
C ARG A 122 3.26 -6.33 14.91
N ARG A 123 3.04 -7.48 14.30
CA ARG A 123 3.86 -8.69 14.49
C ARG A 123 5.30 -8.48 14.05
N HIS A 124 5.50 -7.68 13.00
CA HIS A 124 6.81 -7.51 12.38
C HIS A 124 7.50 -6.17 12.70
N VAL A 125 6.82 -5.20 13.28
CA VAL A 125 7.48 -3.97 13.71
C VAL A 125 8.21 -4.17 15.05
N ALA A 126 9.42 -3.64 15.17
CA ALA A 126 10.17 -3.59 16.43
C ALA A 126 9.46 -2.68 17.45
N ASP A 127 9.69 -2.90 18.74
CA ASP A 127 8.97 -2.16 19.78
C ASP A 127 9.32 -0.65 19.77
N ASP A 128 10.52 -0.30 19.29
CA ASP A 128 10.99 1.07 19.03
C ASP A 128 10.83 1.52 17.57
N GLY A 129 10.26 0.66 16.72
CA GLY A 129 10.05 0.88 15.31
C GLY A 129 8.76 1.65 14.98
N CYS A 130 8.44 1.70 13.69
CA CYS A 130 7.21 2.34 13.22
C CYS A 130 6.55 1.56 12.08
N VAL A 131 5.25 1.78 11.93
CA VAL A 131 4.45 1.35 10.77
C VAL A 131 4.13 2.60 9.96
N ILE A 132 4.47 2.59 8.68
CA ILE A 132 4.23 3.68 7.74
C ILE A 132 3.09 3.22 6.83
N ILE A 133 2.01 4.01 6.80
CA ILE A 133 0.78 3.60 6.15
C ILE A 133 0.36 4.68 5.14
N GLN A 134 0.04 4.24 3.92
CA GLN A 134 -0.63 5.09 2.94
C GLN A 134 -2.13 4.82 2.94
N GLN A 135 -2.92 5.89 2.99
CA GLN A 135 -4.37 5.85 2.87
C GLN A 135 -4.86 6.87 1.84
N HIS A 136 -6.09 6.74 1.39
CA HIS A 136 -6.72 7.81 0.64
C HIS A 136 -6.90 9.04 1.52
N SER A 137 -6.54 10.22 1.00
CA SER A 137 -6.80 11.46 1.74
C SER A 137 -8.30 11.69 1.91
N PRO A 138 -8.73 12.35 3.01
CA PRO A 138 -10.13 12.71 3.19
C PRO A 138 -10.69 13.55 2.02
N GLU A 139 -9.87 14.42 1.45
CA GLU A 139 -10.24 15.26 0.31
C GLU A 139 -10.48 14.42 -0.95
N TRP A 140 -9.54 13.51 -1.28
CA TRP A 140 -9.73 12.61 -2.42
C TRP A 140 -11.02 11.82 -2.28
N PHE A 141 -11.26 11.27 -1.09
CA PHE A 141 -12.45 10.48 -0.86
C PHE A 141 -13.74 11.31 -0.99
N ALA A 142 -13.72 12.58 -0.59
CA ALA A 142 -14.87 13.48 -0.72
C ALA A 142 -15.14 13.88 -2.17
N THR A 143 -14.07 14.08 -2.98
CA THR A 143 -14.15 14.69 -4.30
C THR A 143 -13.95 13.70 -5.47
N ALA A 144 -13.61 12.43 -5.19
CA ALA A 144 -13.33 11.44 -6.22
C ALA A 144 -14.46 11.36 -7.25
N THR A 145 -14.08 11.51 -8.50
CA THR A 145 -14.92 11.44 -9.67
C THR A 145 -14.10 10.90 -10.84
N ASP A 146 -14.72 10.63 -11.96
CA ASP A 146 -14.01 10.27 -13.18
C ASP A 146 -12.94 11.32 -13.50
N SER A 147 -11.73 10.84 -13.72
CA SER A 147 -10.57 11.73 -13.90
C SER A 147 -9.51 11.07 -14.79
N GLU A 148 -8.56 11.87 -15.25
CA GLU A 148 -7.44 11.42 -16.06
C GLU A 148 -6.18 12.20 -15.68
N VAL A 149 -5.07 11.47 -15.53
CA VAL A 149 -3.74 12.02 -15.30
C VAL A 149 -2.78 11.38 -16.31
N THR A 150 -1.97 12.19 -16.97
CA THR A 150 -0.88 11.73 -17.82
C THR A 150 0.45 12.02 -17.14
N ARG A 151 1.28 11.00 -16.98
CA ARG A 151 2.61 11.12 -16.37
C ARG A 151 3.60 10.17 -17.05
N ASP A 152 4.74 10.69 -17.47
CA ASP A 152 5.85 9.92 -18.09
C ASP A 152 5.39 9.03 -19.27
N GLY A 153 4.41 9.50 -20.06
CA GLY A 153 3.85 8.74 -21.18
C GLY A 153 2.81 7.68 -20.78
N LEU A 154 2.54 7.53 -19.49
CA LEU A 154 1.46 6.69 -18.97
C LEU A 154 0.20 7.53 -18.77
N ILE A 155 -0.95 6.96 -19.12
CA ILE A 155 -2.25 7.57 -18.83
C ILE A 155 -2.93 6.72 -17.75
N LEU A 156 -3.28 7.36 -16.65
CA LEU A 156 -4.04 6.77 -15.56
C LEU A 156 -5.41 7.43 -15.52
N ARG A 157 -6.44 6.62 -15.59
CA ARG A 157 -7.83 7.10 -15.56
C ARG A 157 -8.58 6.45 -14.41
N LEU A 158 -9.41 7.23 -13.78
CA LEU A 158 -10.46 6.74 -12.89
C LEU A 158 -11.79 6.85 -13.64
N ARG A 159 -12.56 5.77 -13.69
CA ARG A 159 -13.82 5.67 -14.43
C ARG A 159 -14.91 5.01 -13.58
N ASP A 160 -16.15 5.29 -13.94
CA ASP A 160 -17.32 4.68 -13.33
C ASP A 160 -17.34 4.84 -11.80
N VAL A 161 -16.90 5.99 -11.31
CA VAL A 161 -16.84 6.26 -9.87
C VAL A 161 -18.24 6.29 -9.30
N THR A 162 -18.52 5.38 -8.39
CA THR A 162 -19.80 5.25 -7.68
C THR A 162 -19.59 5.21 -6.17
N ARG A 163 -20.65 5.56 -5.43
CA ARG A 163 -20.67 5.56 -3.96
C ARG A 163 -21.76 4.64 -3.45
N PRO A 164 -21.50 3.31 -3.37
CA PRO A 164 -22.50 2.35 -2.89
C PRO A 164 -22.92 2.59 -1.43
N ALA A 165 -22.06 3.22 -0.63
CA ALA A 165 -22.32 3.65 0.74
C ALA A 165 -21.53 4.95 1.04
N PRO A 166 -21.88 5.69 2.12
CA PRO A 166 -21.22 6.95 2.47
C PRO A 166 -19.69 6.86 2.66
N ASN A 167 -19.21 5.70 3.09
CA ASN A 167 -17.79 5.41 3.32
C ASN A 167 -17.17 4.48 2.26
N LEU A 168 -17.85 4.25 1.12
CA LEU A 168 -17.43 3.29 0.12
C LEU A 168 -17.39 3.92 -1.26
N ILE A 169 -16.30 3.76 -1.97
CA ILE A 169 -16.15 4.08 -3.39
C ILE A 169 -15.89 2.80 -4.16
N SER A 170 -16.58 2.62 -5.28
CA SER A 170 -16.27 1.62 -6.29
C SER A 170 -15.94 2.33 -7.59
N ALA A 171 -14.88 1.90 -8.27
CA ALA A 171 -14.41 2.52 -9.50
C ALA A 171 -13.64 1.52 -10.38
N THR A 172 -13.38 1.92 -11.60
CA THR A 172 -12.49 1.25 -12.53
C THR A 172 -11.26 2.13 -12.75
N ALA A 173 -10.08 1.62 -12.37
CA ALA A 173 -8.82 2.20 -12.83
C ALA A 173 -8.53 1.69 -14.24
N GLU A 174 -8.22 2.61 -15.16
CA GLU A 174 -7.79 2.30 -16.52
C GLU A 174 -6.38 2.84 -16.70
N TYR A 175 -5.52 1.99 -17.23
CA TYR A 175 -4.12 2.30 -17.44
C TYR A 175 -3.79 2.15 -18.92
N VAL A 176 -3.07 3.12 -19.50
CA VAL A 176 -2.65 3.09 -20.91
C VAL A 176 -1.16 3.41 -21.02
N ALA A 177 -0.45 2.56 -21.75
CA ALA A 177 0.96 2.73 -22.10
C ALA A 177 1.15 2.39 -23.59
N GLY A 178 1.40 3.39 -24.44
CA GLY A 178 1.43 3.20 -25.89
C GLY A 178 0.10 2.65 -26.41
N ASP A 179 0.15 1.50 -27.07
CA ASP A 179 -1.02 0.81 -27.61
C ASP A 179 -1.65 -0.21 -26.61
N GLN A 180 -1.06 -0.36 -25.44
CA GLN A 180 -1.53 -1.29 -24.43
C GLN A 180 -2.50 -0.61 -23.44
N ARG A 181 -3.51 -1.37 -23.00
CA ARG A 181 -4.52 -0.90 -22.07
C ARG A 181 -4.89 -2.00 -21.08
N TRP A 182 -4.95 -1.61 -19.81
CA TRP A 182 -5.40 -2.46 -18.69
C TRP A 182 -6.53 -1.79 -17.94
N THR A 183 -7.36 -2.58 -17.31
CA THR A 183 -8.37 -2.09 -16.38
C THR A 183 -8.31 -2.89 -15.09
N GLN A 184 -8.66 -2.24 -13.98
CA GLN A 184 -8.82 -2.87 -12.68
C GLN A 184 -10.04 -2.27 -11.98
N THR A 185 -11.04 -3.09 -11.71
CA THR A 185 -12.15 -2.68 -10.84
C THR A 185 -11.73 -2.84 -9.40
N PHE A 186 -12.06 -1.87 -8.56
CA PHE A 186 -11.76 -1.93 -7.14
C PHE A 186 -12.86 -1.27 -6.31
N THR A 187 -12.86 -1.61 -5.04
CA THR A 187 -13.69 -0.95 -4.03
C THR A 187 -12.79 -0.54 -2.88
N THR A 188 -12.94 0.70 -2.42
CA THR A 188 -12.13 1.24 -1.35
C THR A 188 -13.00 1.85 -0.26
N THR A 189 -12.60 1.68 1.00
CA THR A 189 -13.34 2.12 2.18
C THR A 189 -12.64 3.32 2.81
N ARG A 190 -13.39 4.37 3.11
CA ARG A 190 -12.90 5.48 3.93
C ARG A 190 -12.85 5.04 5.39
N LEU A 191 -11.80 5.53 6.07
CA LEU A 191 -11.71 5.55 7.53
C LEU A 191 -11.79 7.00 7.99
N ASP A 192 -12.66 7.30 8.94
CA ASP A 192 -12.54 8.54 9.68
C ASP A 192 -11.46 8.43 10.78
N GLU A 193 -11.17 9.53 11.48
CA GLU A 193 -10.11 9.54 12.49
C GLU A 193 -10.40 8.59 13.66
N ALA A 194 -11.65 8.46 14.07
CA ALA A 194 -12.03 7.57 15.16
C ALA A 194 -11.94 6.09 14.74
N GLU A 195 -12.40 5.77 13.55
CA GLU A 195 -12.29 4.44 12.95
C GLU A 195 -10.83 4.02 12.76
N LEU A 196 -9.99 4.92 12.24
CA LEU A 196 -8.55 4.68 12.10
C LEU A 196 -7.89 4.44 13.46
N ALA A 197 -8.17 5.30 14.43
CA ALA A 197 -7.62 5.16 15.79
C ALA A 197 -8.06 3.84 16.44
N ALA A 198 -9.32 3.44 16.27
CA ALA A 198 -9.84 2.18 16.78
C ALA A 198 -9.19 0.97 16.09
N ALA A 199 -9.02 1.00 14.76
CA ALA A 199 -8.36 -0.08 14.01
C ALA A 199 -6.90 -0.26 14.42
N LEU A 200 -6.16 0.84 14.57
CA LEU A 200 -4.77 0.81 15.05
C LEU A 200 -4.70 0.27 16.48
N ALA A 201 -5.56 0.75 17.39
CA ALA A 201 -5.57 0.32 18.79
C ALA A 201 -5.90 -1.17 18.92
N ALA A 202 -6.83 -1.70 18.13
CA ALA A 202 -7.18 -3.11 18.10
C ALA A 202 -5.98 -3.99 17.70
N ALA A 203 -5.07 -3.48 16.85
CA ALA A 203 -3.84 -4.15 16.48
C ALA A 203 -2.66 -3.88 17.45
N GLY A 204 -2.85 -3.15 18.54
CA GLY A 204 -1.77 -2.78 19.46
C GLY A 204 -0.83 -1.70 18.90
N LEU A 205 -1.36 -0.86 18.02
CA LEU A 205 -0.69 0.31 17.44
C LEU A 205 -1.40 1.59 17.89
N ARG A 206 -0.73 2.72 17.78
CA ARG A 206 -1.34 4.06 17.91
C ARG A 206 -0.83 4.99 16.84
N LEU A 207 -1.66 5.92 16.41
CA LEU A 207 -1.23 7.02 15.55
C LEU A 207 -0.17 7.84 16.28
N ASP A 208 0.97 8.06 15.65
CA ASP A 208 2.02 8.96 16.09
C ASP A 208 1.81 10.35 15.48
N ARG A 209 1.79 10.41 14.14
CA ARG A 209 1.53 11.63 13.38
C ARG A 209 1.13 11.34 11.94
N TYR A 210 0.54 12.33 11.28
CA TYR A 210 0.47 12.36 9.82
C TYR A 210 1.81 12.84 9.24
N LEU A 211 2.18 12.28 8.11
CA LEU A 211 3.44 12.57 7.40
C LEU A 211 3.23 13.57 6.27
N THR A 212 1.98 13.75 5.82
CA THR A 212 1.59 14.69 4.77
C THR A 212 0.45 15.58 5.22
N GLU A 213 0.37 16.80 4.69
CA GLU A 213 -0.68 17.77 5.04
C GLU A 213 -2.07 17.28 4.64
N ASP A 214 -2.18 16.55 3.52
CA ASP A 214 -3.42 15.95 3.02
C ASP A 214 -3.84 14.69 3.78
N ARG A 215 -3.03 14.27 4.78
CA ARG A 215 -3.24 13.07 5.62
C ARG A 215 -3.29 11.75 4.82
N SER A 216 -2.72 11.72 3.63
CA SER A 216 -2.63 10.50 2.83
C SER A 216 -1.56 9.54 3.35
N TRP A 217 -0.63 10.01 4.18
CA TRP A 217 0.40 9.22 4.82
C TRP A 217 0.43 9.44 6.32
N LEU A 218 0.59 8.35 7.06
CA LEU A 218 0.67 8.40 8.53
C LEU A 218 1.76 7.45 9.06
N ARG A 219 2.25 7.79 10.24
CA ARG A 219 3.14 6.98 11.05
C ARG A 219 2.40 6.49 12.28
N ALA A 220 2.42 5.18 12.49
CA ALA A 220 1.92 4.56 13.70
C ALA A 220 3.07 3.88 14.45
N VAL A 221 2.92 3.72 15.75
CA VAL A 221 3.94 3.07 16.60
C VAL A 221 3.28 2.03 17.51
N PRO A 222 4.04 1.01 17.94
CA PRO A 222 3.55 0.05 18.91
C PRO A 222 3.08 0.70 20.20
N VAL A 223 1.98 0.20 20.76
CA VAL A 223 1.60 0.49 22.14
C VAL A 223 2.45 -0.42 23.03
N ILE A 224 3.39 0.17 23.76
CA ILE A 224 4.19 -0.54 24.75
C ILE A 224 3.35 -0.64 26.02
N GLY A 225 2.98 -1.88 26.42
CA GLY A 225 2.32 -2.11 27.68
C GLY A 225 3.23 -1.62 28.82
N SER A 226 2.69 -0.81 29.72
CA SER A 226 3.36 -0.55 31.00
C SER A 226 3.48 -1.89 31.71
N GLY A 227 4.72 -2.43 31.80
CA GLY A 227 5.03 -3.63 32.56
C GLY A 227 4.78 -3.44 34.07
#